data_0e0301e2ef1852b50413762d1f60a1f4
#
_entry.id   0e0301e2ef1852b50413762d1f60a1f4
#
_cell.length_a   1.000
_cell.length_b   1.000
_cell.length_c   1.000
_cell.angle_alpha   90.00
_cell.angle_beta   90.00
_cell.angle_gamma   90.00
#
_symmetry.space_group_name_H-M   'P 1'
#
loop_
_entity.id
_entity.type
_entity.pdbx_description
1 polymer ?
#
loop_
_entity_poly.entity_id
_entity_poly.type
_entity_poly.pdbx_seq_one_letter_code
_entity_poly.pdbx_strand_id
1 'polypeptide(L)'
;RTGIFTTGDFCHIVANGISNQTPLHLCAQFSLLSCEKDDYLFNALLLMTRHNIHRIVVTDKGQPVGVLALIDLLSYFSNHSLSIARQLEAATTVGHLHTAMQNMESLVTTLVTQGIKTPQLARLVQVLNTQLMARLWQMVATPAVFAGSSLLALGSEGRGEQILKTDQDNALILAEGLDEKEVEQSAESFTQHMLQLGYPPCPGGMMVNQPLWRHTVRQWGQTLHGWASSTQGDGLMHLAIFLDAETVSGPASWLAACRQALHSVLPDDAAWFSRMALPIEQFPTRKVETGFWRQLLNREKNALLDIKKAGIFPIVH
;
A
#
# COMPACT_ATOMS: atom_id res chain seq x y z
N ARG A 1 -17.73 44.16 -0.03
CA ARG A 1 -17.59 42.87 0.67
C ARG A 1 -17.98 41.76 -0.28
N THR A 2 -17.15 40.76 -0.43
CA THR A 2 -17.43 39.55 -1.22
C THR A 2 -18.03 38.50 -0.28
N GLY A 3 -19.15 37.88 -0.68
CA GLY A 3 -19.80 36.80 0.05
C GLY A 3 -20.06 35.61 -0.83
N ILE A 4 -20.34 34.46 -0.25
CA ILE A 4 -20.77 33.24 -0.94
C ILE A 4 -22.21 32.92 -0.60
N PHE A 5 -22.98 32.50 -1.59
CA PHE A 5 -24.34 32.01 -1.43
C PHE A 5 -24.44 30.63 -2.08
N THR A 6 -24.88 29.64 -1.33
CA THR A 6 -24.88 28.23 -1.72
C THR A 6 -26.29 27.65 -1.73
N THR A 7 -26.44 26.44 -2.24
CA THR A 7 -27.70 25.68 -2.16
C THR A 7 -28.16 25.47 -0.71
N GLY A 8 -27.21 25.33 0.25
CA GLY A 8 -27.52 25.22 1.67
C GLY A 8 -28.19 26.49 2.20
N ASP A 9 -27.68 27.66 1.83
CA ASP A 9 -28.26 28.95 2.21
C ASP A 9 -29.67 29.12 1.59
N PHE A 10 -29.83 28.67 0.34
CA PHE A 10 -31.14 28.65 -0.32
C PHE A 10 -32.12 27.74 0.41
N CYS A 11 -31.74 26.52 0.77
CA CYS A 11 -32.59 25.61 1.57
C CYS A 11 -32.97 26.24 2.92
N HIS A 12 -32.04 26.94 3.57
CA HIS A 12 -32.29 27.62 4.84
C HIS A 12 -33.33 28.75 4.67
N ILE A 13 -33.26 29.53 3.61
CA ILE A 13 -34.23 30.58 3.27
C ILE A 13 -35.63 29.98 3.13
N VAL A 14 -35.74 28.91 2.34
CA VAL A 14 -37.02 28.23 2.11
C VAL A 14 -37.59 27.62 3.40
N ALA A 15 -36.72 26.93 4.18
CA ALA A 15 -37.15 26.29 5.42
C ALA A 15 -37.63 27.28 6.50
N ASN A 16 -37.08 28.50 6.51
CA ASN A 16 -37.48 29.54 7.46
C ASN A 16 -38.50 30.55 6.91
N GLY A 17 -39.06 30.30 5.72
CA GLY A 17 -40.11 31.14 5.15
C GLY A 17 -39.63 32.57 4.81
N ILE A 18 -38.34 32.76 4.57
CA ILE A 18 -37.77 34.07 4.20
C ILE A 18 -38.29 34.44 2.81
N SER A 19 -38.74 35.67 2.65
CA SER A 19 -39.30 36.15 1.38
C SER A 19 -38.27 36.04 0.23
N ASN A 20 -38.77 35.58 -0.93
CA ASN A 20 -37.98 35.55 -2.18
C ASN A 20 -37.56 36.93 -2.72
N GLN A 21 -38.12 38.01 -2.14
CA GLN A 21 -37.74 39.40 -2.44
C GLN A 21 -36.61 39.88 -1.52
N THR A 22 -36.13 39.06 -0.57
CA THR A 22 -35.04 39.41 0.32
C THR A 22 -33.74 39.58 -0.47
N PRO A 23 -33.04 40.72 -0.36
CA PRO A 23 -31.79 40.94 -1.07
C PRO A 23 -30.74 39.87 -0.73
N LEU A 24 -30.03 39.36 -1.72
CA LEU A 24 -29.09 38.26 -1.57
C LEU A 24 -27.96 38.55 -0.55
N HIS A 25 -27.55 39.80 -0.44
CA HIS A 25 -26.53 40.21 0.53
C HIS A 25 -26.96 40.05 2.00
N LEU A 26 -28.24 39.95 2.30
CA LEU A 26 -28.74 39.64 3.64
C LEU A 26 -28.75 38.15 3.96
N CYS A 27 -28.63 37.29 2.94
CA CYS A 27 -28.70 35.84 3.05
C CYS A 27 -27.37 35.15 2.78
N ALA A 28 -26.37 35.88 2.25
CA ALA A 28 -25.06 35.34 1.91
C ALA A 28 -24.14 35.29 3.13
N GLN A 29 -23.18 34.34 3.10
CA GLN A 29 -22.13 34.22 4.09
C GLN A 29 -20.95 35.12 3.71
N PHE A 30 -20.47 35.93 4.68
CA PHE A 30 -19.35 36.84 4.49
C PHE A 30 -18.09 36.43 5.27
N SER A 31 -18.20 35.48 6.20
CA SER A 31 -17.08 34.86 6.89
C SER A 31 -16.57 33.72 6.02
N LEU A 32 -15.85 34.08 4.93
CA LEU A 32 -15.37 33.11 3.95
C LEU A 32 -14.12 32.44 4.47
N LEU A 33 -14.11 31.11 4.44
CA LEU A 33 -12.89 30.33 4.52
C LEU A 33 -12.24 30.33 3.13
N SER A 34 -10.96 30.66 3.10
CA SER A 34 -10.18 30.74 1.85
C SER A 34 -8.84 30.01 1.99
N CYS A 35 -8.29 29.64 0.86
CA CYS A 35 -6.89 29.22 0.71
C CYS A 35 -6.24 30.07 -0.40
N GLU A 36 -4.94 30.28 -0.34
CA GLU A 36 -4.20 30.90 -1.41
C GLU A 36 -4.04 29.95 -2.60
N LYS A 37 -3.94 30.50 -3.82
CA LYS A 37 -3.83 29.70 -5.06
C LYS A 37 -2.60 28.78 -5.09
N ASP A 38 -1.55 29.16 -4.33
CA ASP A 38 -0.29 28.43 -4.24
C ASP A 38 -0.27 27.46 -3.04
N ASP A 39 -1.38 27.39 -2.25
CA ASP A 39 -1.52 26.42 -1.17
C ASP A 39 -1.70 25.00 -1.73
N TYR A 40 -1.26 24.02 -0.93
CA TYR A 40 -1.48 22.62 -1.30
C TYR A 40 -2.97 22.26 -1.29
N LEU A 41 -3.43 21.55 -2.31
CA LEU A 41 -4.82 21.06 -2.42
C LEU A 41 -5.29 20.28 -1.19
N PHE A 42 -4.36 19.59 -0.52
CA PHE A 42 -4.66 18.88 0.72
C PHE A 42 -5.03 19.82 1.88
N ASN A 43 -4.42 21.00 1.97
CA ASN A 43 -4.78 21.99 2.97
C ASN A 43 -6.22 22.47 2.77
N ALA A 44 -6.62 22.67 1.51
CA ALA A 44 -8.02 22.98 1.19
C ALA A 44 -8.96 21.85 1.62
N LEU A 45 -8.59 20.57 1.37
CA LEU A 45 -9.35 19.41 1.82
C LEU A 45 -9.47 19.34 3.35
N LEU A 46 -8.39 19.59 4.08
CA LEU A 46 -8.39 19.64 5.54
C LEU A 46 -9.30 20.75 6.08
N LEU A 47 -9.26 21.94 5.49
CA LEU A 47 -10.14 23.06 5.88
C LEU A 47 -11.61 22.70 5.61
N MET A 48 -11.91 22.12 4.45
CA MET A 48 -13.27 21.70 4.12
C MET A 48 -13.79 20.63 5.11
N THR A 49 -12.95 19.64 5.45
CA THR A 49 -13.30 18.57 6.39
C THR A 49 -13.46 19.11 7.81
N ARG A 50 -12.53 19.95 8.26
CA ARG A 50 -12.54 20.53 9.62
C ARG A 50 -13.77 21.36 9.88
N HIS A 51 -14.21 22.12 8.88
CA HIS A 51 -15.33 23.04 8.98
C HIS A 51 -16.62 22.50 8.39
N ASN A 52 -16.64 21.21 7.94
CA ASN A 52 -17.77 20.56 7.29
C ASN A 52 -18.37 21.38 6.15
N ILE A 53 -17.49 21.97 5.31
CA ILE A 53 -17.88 22.76 4.14
C ILE A 53 -17.46 22.03 2.86
N HIS A 54 -18.26 22.22 1.80
CA HIS A 54 -18.02 21.55 0.50
C HIS A 54 -17.42 22.48 -0.55
N ARG A 55 -17.17 23.74 -0.22
CA ARG A 55 -16.57 24.76 -1.09
C ARG A 55 -15.68 25.69 -0.27
N ILE A 56 -14.55 26.07 -0.84
CA ILE A 56 -13.63 27.05 -0.29
C ILE A 56 -13.29 28.08 -1.35
N VAL A 57 -13.11 29.32 -0.95
CA VAL A 57 -12.72 30.40 -1.86
C VAL A 57 -11.20 30.35 -2.08
N VAL A 58 -10.79 30.38 -3.33
CA VAL A 58 -9.35 30.50 -3.69
C VAL A 58 -9.03 31.96 -3.85
N THR A 59 -7.95 32.40 -3.21
CA THR A 59 -7.46 33.78 -3.27
C THR A 59 -6.08 33.86 -3.91
N ASP A 60 -5.81 35.01 -4.55
CA ASP A 60 -4.47 35.42 -4.96
C ASP A 60 -4.16 36.72 -4.27
N LYS A 61 -3.22 36.71 -3.33
CA LYS A 61 -2.88 37.90 -2.48
C LYS A 61 -4.11 38.52 -1.82
N GLY A 62 -4.99 37.65 -1.29
CA GLY A 62 -6.22 38.01 -0.62
C GLY A 62 -7.38 38.44 -1.54
N GLN A 63 -7.21 38.44 -2.86
CA GLN A 63 -8.29 38.69 -3.82
C GLN A 63 -8.91 37.37 -4.31
N PRO A 64 -10.24 37.21 -4.24
CA PRO A 64 -10.90 36.01 -4.72
C PRO A 64 -10.68 35.81 -6.21
N VAL A 65 -10.13 34.64 -6.60
CA VAL A 65 -9.86 34.27 -8.00
C VAL A 65 -10.67 33.05 -8.43
N GLY A 66 -11.26 32.31 -7.48
CA GLY A 66 -12.07 31.15 -7.80
C GLY A 66 -12.71 30.51 -6.59
N VAL A 67 -13.42 29.41 -6.83
CA VAL A 67 -14.01 28.55 -5.81
C VAL A 67 -13.61 27.11 -6.13
N LEU A 68 -13.09 26.40 -5.13
CA LEU A 68 -12.75 25.00 -5.22
C LEU A 68 -13.82 24.19 -4.49
N ALA A 69 -14.42 23.21 -5.15
CA ALA A 69 -15.39 22.31 -4.53
C ALA A 69 -14.73 21.01 -4.08
N LEU A 70 -15.27 20.39 -3.02
CA LEU A 70 -14.81 19.09 -2.54
C LEU A 70 -14.85 18.01 -3.63
N ILE A 71 -15.88 18.05 -4.48
CA ILE A 71 -16.01 17.11 -5.60
C ILE A 71 -14.88 17.26 -6.63
N ASP A 72 -14.37 18.48 -6.84
CA ASP A 72 -13.26 18.73 -7.76
C ASP A 72 -11.96 18.12 -7.20
N LEU A 73 -11.73 18.26 -5.89
CA LEU A 73 -10.62 17.63 -5.20
C LEU A 73 -10.69 16.09 -5.27
N LEU A 74 -11.86 15.53 -4.95
CA LEU A 74 -12.07 14.08 -5.03
C LEU A 74 -11.88 13.57 -6.45
N SER A 75 -12.35 14.31 -7.45
CA SER A 75 -12.17 13.97 -8.87
C SER A 75 -10.69 14.04 -9.28
N TYR A 76 -9.96 15.05 -8.82
CA TYR A 76 -8.53 15.18 -9.09
C TYR A 76 -7.75 13.99 -8.54
N PHE A 77 -7.95 13.65 -7.26
CA PHE A 77 -7.25 12.53 -6.63
C PHE A 77 -7.68 11.17 -7.21
N SER A 78 -8.98 10.96 -7.49
CA SER A 78 -9.48 9.73 -8.10
C SER A 78 -8.99 9.53 -9.54
N ASN A 79 -8.99 10.60 -10.35
CA ASN A 79 -8.66 10.49 -11.77
C ASN A 79 -7.20 10.07 -11.99
N HIS A 80 -6.25 10.53 -11.17
CA HIS A 80 -4.84 10.14 -11.30
C HIS A 80 -4.63 8.67 -10.95
N SER A 81 -5.15 8.19 -9.84
CA SER A 81 -5.04 6.78 -9.45
C SER A 81 -5.81 5.85 -10.39
N LEU A 82 -7.01 6.25 -10.83
CA LEU A 82 -7.81 5.50 -11.80
C LEU A 82 -7.13 5.45 -13.18
N SER A 83 -6.48 6.53 -13.59
CA SER A 83 -5.69 6.55 -14.84
C SER A 83 -4.54 5.56 -14.79
N ILE A 84 -3.79 5.50 -13.67
CA ILE A 84 -2.70 4.52 -13.47
C ILE A 84 -3.26 3.09 -13.47
N ALA A 85 -4.35 2.84 -12.75
CA ALA A 85 -5.00 1.52 -12.73
C ALA A 85 -5.39 1.05 -14.15
N ARG A 86 -5.97 1.95 -14.97
CA ARG A 86 -6.29 1.66 -16.38
C ARG A 86 -5.03 1.41 -17.22
N GLN A 87 -3.94 2.14 -16.98
CA GLN A 87 -2.65 1.90 -17.67
C GLN A 87 -2.10 0.52 -17.33
N LEU A 88 -2.19 0.10 -16.07
CA LEU A 88 -1.78 -1.24 -15.64
C LEU A 88 -2.65 -2.32 -16.28
N GLU A 89 -3.97 -2.15 -16.28
CA GLU A 89 -4.90 -3.10 -16.90
C GLU A 89 -4.68 -3.24 -18.42
N ALA A 90 -4.47 -2.13 -19.10
CA ALA A 90 -4.25 -2.08 -20.55
C ALA A 90 -2.81 -2.43 -20.96
N ALA A 91 -1.88 -2.62 -20.03
CA ALA A 91 -0.48 -2.91 -20.33
C ALA A 91 -0.36 -4.23 -21.09
N THR A 92 0.36 -4.22 -22.20
CA THR A 92 0.66 -5.40 -23.04
C THR A 92 2.15 -5.71 -23.10
N THR A 93 2.99 -4.84 -22.54
CA THR A 93 4.45 -5.00 -22.48
C THR A 93 4.96 -4.57 -21.11
N VAL A 94 6.12 -5.07 -20.70
CA VAL A 94 6.80 -4.63 -19.45
C VAL A 94 7.12 -3.13 -19.50
N GLY A 95 7.40 -2.59 -20.66
CA GLY A 95 7.60 -1.14 -20.86
C GLY A 95 6.35 -0.32 -20.48
N HIS A 96 5.14 -0.81 -20.79
CA HIS A 96 3.90 -0.16 -20.36
C HIS A 96 3.74 -0.20 -18.82
N LEU A 97 4.08 -1.33 -18.19
CA LEU A 97 4.09 -1.44 -16.72
C LEU A 97 5.09 -0.48 -16.09
N HIS A 98 6.28 -0.34 -16.68
CA HIS A 98 7.29 0.60 -16.21
C HIS A 98 6.79 2.06 -16.27
N THR A 99 6.13 2.46 -17.37
CA THR A 99 5.54 3.79 -17.50
C THR A 99 4.44 4.04 -16.45
N ALA A 100 3.53 3.08 -16.27
CA ALA A 100 2.48 3.18 -15.25
C ALA A 100 3.06 3.33 -13.84
N MET A 101 4.15 2.61 -13.55
CA MET A 101 4.84 2.67 -12.28
C MET A 101 5.54 4.03 -12.04
N GLN A 102 6.17 4.63 -13.06
CA GLN A 102 6.73 5.99 -12.97
C GLN A 102 5.63 7.02 -12.65
N ASN A 103 4.45 6.87 -13.27
CA ASN A 103 3.30 7.70 -12.96
C ASN A 103 2.81 7.50 -11.52
N MET A 104 2.84 6.28 -11.00
CA MET A 104 2.53 5.98 -9.59
C MET A 104 3.52 6.64 -8.64
N GLU A 105 4.82 6.57 -8.90
CA GLU A 105 5.84 7.24 -8.09
C GLU A 105 5.67 8.76 -8.06
N SER A 106 5.35 9.34 -9.23
CA SER A 106 5.06 10.77 -9.35
C SER A 106 3.81 11.15 -8.55
N LEU A 107 2.76 10.32 -8.60
CA LEU A 107 1.56 10.50 -7.80
C LEU A 107 1.86 10.43 -6.30
N VAL A 108 2.59 9.41 -5.84
CA VAL A 108 2.98 9.24 -4.43
C VAL A 108 3.78 10.46 -3.96
N THR A 109 4.78 10.90 -4.74
CA THR A 109 5.57 12.09 -4.42
C THR A 109 4.70 13.32 -4.27
N THR A 110 3.75 13.52 -5.19
CA THR A 110 2.79 14.63 -5.13
C THR A 110 1.93 14.55 -3.87
N LEU A 111 1.39 13.38 -3.54
CA LEU A 111 0.53 13.19 -2.37
C LEU A 111 1.30 13.36 -1.05
N VAL A 112 2.56 12.92 -0.98
CA VAL A 112 3.46 13.16 0.17
C VAL A 112 3.69 14.65 0.37
N THR A 113 4.03 15.39 -0.68
CA THR A 113 4.25 16.83 -0.59
C THR A 113 2.99 17.60 -0.21
N GLN A 114 1.82 17.06 -0.55
CA GLN A 114 0.51 17.60 -0.16
C GLN A 114 0.08 17.20 1.26
N GLY A 115 0.91 16.47 2.00
CA GLY A 115 0.67 16.12 3.40
C GLY A 115 -0.34 14.99 3.62
N ILE A 116 -0.60 14.14 2.61
CA ILE A 116 -1.40 12.92 2.79
C ILE A 116 -0.72 12.00 3.80
N LYS A 117 -1.48 11.47 4.73
CA LYS A 117 -0.96 10.61 5.79
C LYS A 117 -0.46 9.27 5.23
N THR A 118 0.66 8.80 5.74
CA THR A 118 1.32 7.54 5.38
C THR A 118 0.38 6.33 5.24
N PRO A 119 -0.58 6.06 6.16
CA PRO A 119 -1.47 4.91 6.02
C PRO A 119 -2.41 4.97 4.81
N GLN A 120 -2.79 6.18 4.39
CA GLN A 120 -3.65 6.36 3.21
C GLN A 120 -2.85 6.15 1.92
N LEU A 121 -1.61 6.64 1.89
CA LEU A 121 -0.67 6.41 0.79
C LEU A 121 -0.36 4.92 0.64
N ALA A 122 -0.06 4.23 1.74
CA ALA A 122 0.25 2.80 1.71
C ALA A 122 -0.91 1.97 1.13
N ARG A 123 -2.15 2.26 1.50
CA ARG A 123 -3.33 1.60 0.92
C ARG A 123 -3.46 1.85 -0.59
N LEU A 124 -3.23 3.08 -1.05
CA LEU A 124 -3.27 3.39 -2.47
C LEU A 124 -2.17 2.64 -3.24
N VAL A 125 -0.94 2.67 -2.72
CA VAL A 125 0.22 1.98 -3.32
C VAL A 125 -0.03 0.47 -3.34
N GLN A 126 -0.55 -0.12 -2.26
CA GLN A 126 -0.91 -1.54 -2.19
C GLN A 126 -1.86 -1.94 -3.33
N VAL A 127 -2.94 -1.18 -3.54
CA VAL A 127 -3.90 -1.47 -4.62
C VAL A 127 -3.23 -1.45 -5.99
N LEU A 128 -2.40 -0.45 -6.26
CA LEU A 128 -1.71 -0.30 -7.55
C LEU A 128 -0.60 -1.35 -7.73
N ASN A 129 0.16 -1.68 -6.68
CA ASN A 129 1.17 -2.73 -6.71
C ASN A 129 0.53 -4.12 -6.93
N THR A 130 -0.60 -4.40 -6.27
CA THR A 130 -1.35 -5.65 -6.50
C THR A 130 -1.75 -5.78 -7.97
N GLN A 131 -2.25 -4.70 -8.58
CA GLN A 131 -2.61 -4.70 -10.01
C GLN A 131 -1.38 -4.86 -10.91
N LEU A 132 -0.27 -4.19 -10.59
CA LEU A 132 1.01 -4.33 -11.30
C LEU A 132 1.49 -5.78 -11.29
N MET A 133 1.58 -6.39 -10.10
CA MET A 133 2.06 -7.76 -9.93
C MET A 133 1.12 -8.78 -10.60
N ALA A 134 -0.20 -8.61 -10.46
CA ALA A 134 -1.19 -9.47 -11.12
C ALA A 134 -1.07 -9.39 -12.64
N ARG A 135 -0.93 -8.19 -13.20
CA ARG A 135 -0.78 -8.00 -14.64
C ARG A 135 0.54 -8.56 -15.16
N LEU A 136 1.64 -8.32 -14.44
CA LEU A 136 2.93 -8.90 -14.79
C LEU A 136 2.86 -10.43 -14.78
N TRP A 137 2.29 -11.04 -13.73
CA TRP A 137 2.12 -12.49 -13.65
C TRP A 137 1.33 -13.05 -14.84
N GLN A 138 0.23 -12.40 -15.19
CA GLN A 138 -0.57 -12.76 -16.37
C GLN A 138 0.22 -12.70 -17.69
N MET A 139 1.19 -11.79 -17.79
CA MET A 139 1.99 -11.62 -19.02
C MET A 139 3.14 -12.62 -19.15
N VAL A 140 3.71 -13.06 -18.03
CA VAL A 140 4.93 -13.88 -18.04
C VAL A 140 4.67 -15.37 -17.77
N ALA A 141 3.57 -15.70 -17.09
CA ALA A 141 3.20 -17.08 -16.86
C ALA A 141 2.58 -17.72 -18.12
N THR A 142 2.85 -19.01 -18.36
CA THR A 142 2.12 -19.74 -19.39
C THR A 142 0.63 -19.79 -19.05
N PRO A 143 -0.28 -19.95 -20.04
CA PRO A 143 -1.71 -20.02 -19.74
C PRO A 143 -2.08 -21.11 -18.72
N ALA A 144 -1.39 -22.24 -18.74
CA ALA A 144 -1.61 -23.35 -17.79
C ALA A 144 -1.15 -22.95 -16.37
N VAL A 145 0.03 -22.35 -16.24
CA VAL A 145 0.57 -21.89 -14.96
C VAL A 145 -0.26 -20.73 -14.41
N PHE A 146 -0.67 -19.78 -15.24
CA PHE A 146 -1.51 -18.68 -14.81
C PHE A 146 -2.87 -19.17 -14.27
N ALA A 147 -3.55 -20.05 -15.01
CA ALA A 147 -4.83 -20.61 -14.60
C ALA A 147 -4.72 -21.52 -13.36
N GLY A 148 -3.59 -22.21 -13.22
CA GLY A 148 -3.32 -23.17 -12.14
C GLY A 148 -2.51 -22.59 -10.98
N SER A 149 -2.46 -21.27 -10.79
CA SER A 149 -1.70 -20.68 -9.69
C SER A 149 -2.44 -19.56 -8.98
N SER A 150 -2.07 -19.32 -7.72
CA SER A 150 -2.42 -18.13 -6.96
C SER A 150 -1.13 -17.43 -6.52
N LEU A 151 -0.90 -16.22 -7.02
CA LEU A 151 0.23 -15.37 -6.64
C LEU A 151 -0.09 -14.66 -5.33
N LEU A 152 0.84 -14.70 -4.40
CA LEU A 152 0.76 -14.04 -3.10
C LEU A 152 1.80 -12.94 -2.97
N ALA A 153 1.41 -11.82 -2.35
CA ALA A 153 2.32 -10.85 -1.76
C ALA A 153 2.53 -11.18 -0.29
N LEU A 154 3.74 -11.03 0.22
CA LEU A 154 4.13 -11.38 1.58
C LEU A 154 4.65 -10.15 2.34
N GLY A 155 4.91 -10.29 3.62
CA GLY A 155 5.56 -9.29 4.45
C GLY A 155 4.89 -7.91 4.38
N SER A 156 5.66 -6.85 4.23
CA SER A 156 5.14 -5.48 4.22
C SER A 156 4.22 -5.17 3.04
N GLU A 157 4.40 -5.83 1.88
CA GLU A 157 3.48 -5.70 0.75
C GLU A 157 2.15 -6.39 1.08
N GLY A 158 2.18 -7.59 1.65
CA GLY A 158 0.98 -8.31 2.09
C GLY A 158 0.18 -7.50 3.13
N ARG A 159 0.85 -6.83 4.07
CA ARG A 159 0.20 -5.98 5.06
C ARG A 159 -0.24 -4.61 4.54
N GLY A 160 0.10 -4.24 3.29
CA GLY A 160 -0.24 -2.95 2.71
C GLY A 160 0.46 -1.78 3.38
N GLU A 161 1.71 -1.95 3.78
CA GLU A 161 2.51 -0.93 4.48
C GLU A 161 3.56 -0.27 3.58
N GLN A 162 3.76 -0.77 2.36
CA GLN A 162 4.73 -0.22 1.42
C GLN A 162 4.24 1.11 0.81
N ILE A 163 5.14 2.09 0.77
CA ILE A 163 4.96 3.35 0.04
C ILE A 163 6.05 3.50 -1.03
N LEU A 164 7.20 2.95 -0.77
CA LEU A 164 8.35 2.93 -1.66
C LEU A 164 8.61 1.49 -2.12
N LYS A 165 9.31 1.33 -3.23
CA LYS A 165 9.79 0.04 -3.67
C LYS A 165 10.76 -0.52 -2.64
N THR A 166 10.39 -1.64 -2.05
CA THR A 166 11.26 -2.45 -1.21
C THR A 166 11.59 -3.76 -1.93
N ASP A 167 12.22 -4.68 -1.23
CA ASP A 167 12.51 -6.02 -1.71
C ASP A 167 11.23 -6.78 -2.09
N GLN A 168 11.38 -7.72 -3.01
CA GLN A 168 10.30 -8.61 -3.45
C GLN A 168 10.06 -9.68 -2.40
N ASP A 169 8.87 -9.71 -1.81
CA ASP A 169 8.42 -10.80 -0.95
C ASP A 169 7.16 -11.41 -1.57
N ASN A 170 7.24 -12.60 -2.16
CA ASN A 170 6.13 -13.21 -2.88
C ASN A 170 6.21 -14.73 -2.90
N ALA A 171 5.05 -15.40 -3.10
CA ALA A 171 4.93 -16.84 -3.14
C ALA A 171 3.87 -17.29 -4.15
N LEU A 172 3.86 -18.58 -4.46
CA LEU A 172 2.83 -19.22 -5.29
C LEU A 172 2.14 -20.36 -4.53
N ILE A 173 0.81 -20.41 -4.66
CA ILE A 173 0.05 -21.63 -4.42
C ILE A 173 -0.30 -22.21 -5.79
N LEU A 174 -0.03 -23.50 -5.97
CA LEU A 174 -0.13 -24.19 -7.25
C LEU A 174 -1.24 -25.23 -7.22
N ALA A 175 -1.90 -25.44 -8.35
CA ALA A 175 -2.71 -26.62 -8.59
C ALA A 175 -1.83 -27.88 -8.68
N GLU A 176 -2.43 -29.04 -8.40
CA GLU A 176 -1.75 -30.31 -8.61
C GLU A 176 -1.58 -30.59 -10.11
N GLY A 177 -0.45 -31.21 -10.49
CA GLY A 177 -0.20 -31.67 -11.84
C GLY A 177 0.29 -30.64 -12.86
N LEU A 178 0.67 -29.43 -12.43
CA LEU A 178 1.37 -28.46 -13.29
C LEU A 178 2.77 -28.96 -13.66
N ASP A 179 3.22 -28.64 -14.85
CA ASP A 179 4.60 -28.92 -15.28
C ASP A 179 5.59 -28.04 -14.46
N GLU A 180 6.49 -28.71 -13.75
CA GLU A 180 7.43 -28.04 -12.84
C GLU A 180 8.37 -27.07 -13.57
N LYS A 181 8.78 -27.40 -14.80
CA LYS A 181 9.67 -26.54 -15.61
C LYS A 181 8.94 -25.29 -16.08
N GLU A 182 7.67 -25.40 -16.47
CA GLU A 182 6.88 -24.23 -16.85
C GLU A 182 6.65 -23.30 -15.65
N VAL A 183 6.38 -23.86 -14.47
CA VAL A 183 6.26 -23.09 -13.23
C VAL A 183 7.56 -22.38 -12.90
N GLU A 184 8.70 -23.08 -12.96
CA GLU A 184 10.02 -22.51 -12.68
C GLU A 184 10.38 -21.38 -13.65
N GLN A 185 10.19 -21.59 -14.95
CA GLN A 185 10.45 -20.58 -15.97
C GLN A 185 9.56 -19.34 -15.80
N SER A 186 8.28 -19.53 -15.51
CA SER A 186 7.33 -18.45 -15.27
C SER A 186 7.71 -17.64 -14.01
N ALA A 187 8.10 -18.33 -12.93
CA ALA A 187 8.51 -17.74 -11.68
C ALA A 187 9.83 -16.95 -11.80
N GLU A 188 10.81 -17.50 -12.54
CA GLU A 188 12.05 -16.81 -12.82
C GLU A 188 11.81 -15.57 -13.69
N SER A 189 10.99 -15.70 -14.74
CA SER A 189 10.63 -14.57 -15.59
C SER A 189 9.94 -13.46 -14.79
N PHE A 190 9.02 -13.79 -13.89
CA PHE A 190 8.37 -12.83 -13.00
C PHE A 190 9.38 -12.10 -12.12
N THR A 191 10.27 -12.84 -11.45
CA THR A 191 11.29 -12.27 -10.56
C THR A 191 12.23 -11.31 -11.31
N GLN A 192 12.68 -11.68 -12.51
CA GLN A 192 13.56 -10.86 -13.34
C GLN A 192 12.86 -9.57 -13.81
N HIS A 193 11.60 -9.65 -14.20
CA HIS A 193 10.87 -8.45 -14.61
C HIS A 193 10.53 -7.53 -13.43
N MET A 194 10.25 -8.07 -12.24
CA MET A 194 10.11 -7.26 -11.03
C MET A 194 11.41 -6.52 -10.71
N LEU A 195 12.58 -7.18 -10.89
CA LEU A 195 13.88 -6.52 -10.75
C LEU A 195 14.07 -5.39 -11.76
N GLN A 196 13.69 -5.59 -13.03
CA GLN A 196 13.72 -4.55 -14.07
C GLN A 196 12.78 -3.38 -13.75
N LEU A 197 11.66 -3.65 -13.09
CA LEU A 197 10.73 -2.64 -12.59
C LEU A 197 11.24 -1.93 -11.32
N GLY A 198 12.41 -2.31 -10.80
CA GLY A 198 13.08 -1.64 -9.68
C GLY A 198 12.72 -2.19 -8.30
N TYR A 199 12.15 -3.39 -8.22
CA TYR A 199 11.98 -4.12 -6.96
C TYR A 199 13.18 -5.04 -6.74
N PRO A 200 14.09 -4.74 -5.79
CA PRO A 200 15.27 -5.55 -5.56
C PRO A 200 14.90 -6.96 -5.03
N PRO A 201 15.77 -7.95 -5.20
CA PRO A 201 15.52 -9.28 -4.68
C PRO A 201 15.51 -9.26 -3.15
N CYS A 202 14.68 -10.11 -2.55
CA CYS A 202 14.65 -10.32 -1.11
C CYS A 202 15.96 -10.95 -0.64
N PRO A 203 16.69 -10.36 0.33
CA PRO A 203 17.90 -10.95 0.88
C PRO A 203 17.69 -12.31 1.54
N GLY A 204 16.46 -12.57 2.05
CA GLY A 204 16.05 -13.84 2.63
C GLY A 204 15.56 -14.86 1.60
N GLY A 205 15.51 -14.52 0.32
CA GLY A 205 15.08 -15.42 -0.75
C GLY A 205 13.58 -15.76 -0.74
N MET A 206 12.75 -14.92 -0.15
CA MET A 206 11.29 -15.13 -0.07
C MET A 206 10.60 -14.72 -1.38
N MET A 207 10.90 -15.44 -2.45
CA MET A 207 10.46 -15.11 -3.81
C MET A 207 9.99 -16.34 -4.57
N VAL A 208 9.05 -16.13 -5.49
CA VAL A 208 8.45 -17.21 -6.29
C VAL A 208 9.46 -18.04 -7.09
N ASN A 209 10.64 -17.53 -7.43
CA ASN A 209 11.69 -18.28 -8.10
C ASN A 209 12.41 -19.29 -7.18
N GLN A 210 12.20 -19.21 -5.87
CA GLN A 210 12.73 -20.18 -4.91
C GLN A 210 11.75 -21.32 -4.68
N PRO A 211 12.16 -22.61 -4.77
CA PRO A 211 11.25 -23.74 -4.59
C PRO A 211 10.49 -23.74 -3.27
N LEU A 212 11.09 -23.22 -2.20
CA LEU A 212 10.47 -23.11 -0.87
C LEU A 212 9.21 -22.26 -0.85
N TRP A 213 9.03 -21.39 -1.83
CA TRP A 213 7.90 -20.47 -1.91
C TRP A 213 6.92 -20.81 -3.03
N ARG A 214 6.98 -22.04 -3.56
CA ARG A 214 6.10 -22.56 -4.60
C ARG A 214 5.57 -23.94 -4.20
N HIS A 215 4.35 -24.01 -3.73
CA HIS A 215 3.77 -25.26 -3.23
C HIS A 215 2.31 -25.40 -3.62
N THR A 216 1.82 -26.63 -3.73
CA THR A 216 0.38 -26.90 -3.76
C THR A 216 -0.22 -26.64 -2.37
N VAL A 217 -1.56 -26.49 -2.28
CA VAL A 217 -2.25 -26.29 -0.97
C VAL A 217 -1.83 -27.36 0.04
N ARG A 218 -1.72 -28.62 -0.41
CA ARG A 218 -1.32 -29.76 0.44
C ARG A 218 0.13 -29.61 0.93
N GLN A 219 1.05 -29.26 0.04
CA GLN A 219 2.46 -29.06 0.38
C GLN A 219 2.64 -27.85 1.29
N TRP A 220 1.91 -26.75 1.04
CA TRP A 220 1.89 -25.61 1.95
C TRP A 220 1.44 -26.01 3.36
N GLY A 221 0.39 -26.81 3.50
CA GLY A 221 -0.03 -27.35 4.79
C GLY A 221 1.09 -28.07 5.54
N GLN A 222 1.87 -28.92 4.83
CA GLN A 222 3.02 -29.62 5.40
C GLN A 222 4.16 -28.67 5.79
N THR A 223 4.50 -27.73 4.90
CA THR A 223 5.55 -26.73 5.13
C THR A 223 5.23 -25.83 6.32
N LEU A 224 3.99 -25.31 6.37
CA LEU A 224 3.52 -24.47 7.48
C LEU A 224 3.52 -25.20 8.82
N HIS A 225 3.10 -26.47 8.82
CA HIS A 225 3.19 -27.30 10.00
C HIS A 225 4.64 -27.51 10.46
N GLY A 226 5.57 -27.78 9.50
CA GLY A 226 6.99 -27.88 9.79
C GLY A 226 7.56 -26.60 10.39
N TRP A 227 7.20 -25.45 9.84
CA TRP A 227 7.63 -24.14 10.38
C TRP A 227 7.04 -23.85 11.77
N ALA A 228 5.75 -24.15 11.99
CA ALA A 228 5.10 -23.98 13.29
C ALA A 228 5.70 -24.87 14.38
N SER A 229 6.21 -26.03 14.02
CA SER A 229 6.85 -27.00 14.92
C SER A 229 8.35 -26.74 15.10
N SER A 230 8.94 -25.80 14.35
CA SER A 230 10.36 -25.51 14.42
C SER A 230 10.75 -24.94 15.79
N THR A 231 11.86 -25.41 16.32
CA THR A 231 12.48 -24.91 17.55
C THR A 231 13.63 -23.95 17.28
N GLN A 232 14.00 -23.73 16.02
CA GLN A 232 15.12 -22.89 15.59
C GLN A 232 14.68 -21.86 14.54
N GLY A 233 15.27 -20.71 14.60
CA GLY A 233 15.05 -19.38 14.01
C GLY A 233 14.31 -19.24 12.69
N ASP A 234 14.75 -19.86 11.61
CA ASP A 234 14.28 -19.52 10.26
C ASP A 234 12.84 -19.96 9.99
N GLY A 235 12.39 -21.11 10.51
CA GLY A 235 11.04 -21.61 10.29
C GLY A 235 9.96 -20.69 10.85
N LEU A 236 10.13 -20.19 12.08
CA LEU A 236 9.18 -19.26 12.71
C LEU A 236 9.16 -17.91 11.99
N MET A 237 10.31 -17.44 11.48
CA MET A 237 10.38 -16.22 10.68
C MET A 237 9.64 -16.40 9.33
N HIS A 238 9.84 -17.52 8.63
CA HIS A 238 9.11 -17.83 7.40
C HIS A 238 7.61 -17.93 7.66
N LEU A 239 7.22 -18.54 8.79
CA LEU A 239 5.81 -18.62 9.19
C LEU A 239 5.21 -17.23 9.42
N ALA A 240 5.90 -16.35 10.17
CA ALA A 240 5.47 -14.99 10.42
C ALA A 240 5.24 -14.23 9.09
N ILE A 241 6.18 -14.35 8.16
CA ILE A 241 6.07 -13.71 6.84
C ILE A 241 4.92 -14.30 6.00
N PHE A 242 4.68 -15.63 6.09
CA PHE A 242 3.56 -16.25 5.39
C PHE A 242 2.20 -15.85 5.98
N LEU A 243 2.11 -15.57 7.28
CA LEU A 243 0.88 -15.08 7.92
C LEU A 243 0.42 -13.74 7.37
N ASP A 244 1.35 -12.91 6.90
CA ASP A 244 1.07 -11.64 6.23
C ASP A 244 0.59 -11.79 4.77
N ALA A 245 0.56 -13.02 4.24
CA ALA A 245 0.26 -13.27 2.83
C ALA A 245 -1.10 -12.71 2.42
N GLU A 246 -1.15 -12.03 1.28
CA GLU A 246 -2.39 -11.60 0.63
C GLU A 246 -2.41 -12.05 -0.83
N THR A 247 -3.59 -12.43 -1.31
CA THR A 247 -3.76 -12.90 -2.69
C THR A 247 -3.69 -11.74 -3.67
N VAL A 248 -2.74 -11.79 -4.57
CA VAL A 248 -2.55 -10.84 -5.67
C VAL A 248 -3.36 -11.26 -6.90
N SER A 249 -3.33 -12.54 -7.25
CA SER A 249 -3.99 -13.10 -8.44
C SER A 249 -4.30 -14.57 -8.19
N GLY A 250 -5.35 -15.08 -8.82
CA GLY A 250 -5.80 -16.47 -8.66
C GLY A 250 -6.82 -16.66 -7.52
N PRO A 251 -7.16 -17.92 -7.17
CA PRO A 251 -8.21 -18.20 -6.19
C PRO A 251 -7.80 -17.87 -4.76
N ALA A 252 -8.43 -16.87 -4.14
CA ALA A 252 -8.21 -16.52 -2.73
C ALA A 252 -8.59 -17.66 -1.75
N SER A 253 -9.47 -18.57 -2.17
CA SER A 253 -9.85 -19.75 -1.38
C SER A 253 -8.66 -20.70 -1.11
N TRP A 254 -7.61 -20.68 -1.93
CA TRP A 254 -6.43 -21.51 -1.70
C TRP A 254 -5.58 -20.98 -0.53
N LEU A 255 -5.41 -19.66 -0.43
CA LEU A 255 -4.76 -19.07 0.74
C LEU A 255 -5.57 -19.31 2.01
N ALA A 256 -6.91 -19.20 1.92
CA ALA A 256 -7.78 -19.51 3.05
C ALA A 256 -7.65 -20.98 3.49
N ALA A 257 -7.53 -21.93 2.56
CA ALA A 257 -7.30 -23.32 2.85
C ALA A 257 -5.92 -23.55 3.53
N CYS A 258 -4.87 -22.88 3.08
CA CYS A 258 -3.56 -22.94 3.74
C CYS A 258 -3.60 -22.38 5.18
N ARG A 259 -4.27 -21.26 5.38
CA ARG A 259 -4.50 -20.67 6.73
C ARG A 259 -5.32 -21.60 7.62
N GLN A 260 -6.35 -22.25 7.10
CA GLN A 260 -7.15 -23.22 7.85
C GLN A 260 -6.33 -24.46 8.23
N ALA A 261 -5.52 -25.00 7.31
CA ALA A 261 -4.61 -26.10 7.60
C ALA A 261 -3.62 -25.74 8.73
N LEU A 262 -3.07 -24.52 8.70
CA LEU A 262 -2.21 -24.03 9.78
C LEU A 262 -2.97 -23.94 11.11
N HIS A 263 -4.14 -23.32 11.14
CA HIS A 263 -4.93 -23.18 12.36
C HIS A 263 -5.26 -24.53 13.02
N SER A 264 -5.47 -25.57 12.22
CA SER A 264 -5.78 -26.93 12.75
C SER A 264 -4.61 -27.59 13.49
N VAL A 265 -3.40 -27.09 13.31
CA VAL A 265 -2.17 -27.68 13.88
C VAL A 265 -1.46 -26.75 14.88
N LEU A 266 -1.89 -25.49 14.99
CA LEU A 266 -1.33 -24.55 15.96
C LEU A 266 -1.71 -24.99 17.38
N PRO A 267 -0.74 -25.17 18.29
CA PRO A 267 -1.04 -25.42 19.68
C PRO A 267 -1.69 -24.19 20.32
N ASP A 268 -2.73 -24.40 21.09
CA ASP A 268 -3.29 -23.36 21.98
C ASP A 268 -2.43 -23.30 23.25
N ASP A 269 -1.17 -22.88 23.09
CA ASP A 269 -0.14 -22.90 24.14
C ASP A 269 0.61 -21.56 24.19
N ALA A 270 0.63 -20.96 25.39
CA ALA A 270 1.39 -19.74 25.68
C ALA A 270 2.89 -19.86 25.34
N ALA A 271 3.48 -21.05 25.47
CA ALA A 271 4.86 -21.30 25.10
C ALA A 271 5.08 -21.22 23.59
N TRP A 272 4.08 -21.57 22.77
CA TRP A 272 4.17 -21.42 21.33
C TRP A 272 4.15 -19.94 20.91
N PHE A 273 3.25 -19.13 21.48
CA PHE A 273 3.22 -17.69 21.24
C PHE A 273 4.52 -16.99 21.66
N SER A 274 5.10 -17.41 22.80
CA SER A 274 6.40 -16.90 23.26
C SER A 274 7.51 -17.23 22.25
N ARG A 275 7.47 -18.40 21.62
CA ARG A 275 8.44 -18.78 20.57
C ARG A 275 8.25 -17.96 19.29
N MET A 276 7.03 -17.59 18.93
CA MET A 276 6.75 -16.71 17.78
C MET A 276 7.36 -15.31 17.96
N ALA A 277 7.68 -14.89 19.18
CA ALA A 277 8.39 -13.65 19.44
C ALA A 277 9.93 -13.77 19.25
N LEU A 278 10.49 -14.97 19.22
CA LEU A 278 11.95 -15.19 19.06
C LEU A 278 12.55 -14.57 17.79
N PRO A 279 11.91 -14.59 16.61
CA PRO A 279 12.44 -13.92 15.42
C PRO A 279 12.68 -12.42 15.62
N ILE A 280 11.93 -11.77 16.51
CA ILE A 280 12.10 -10.36 16.85
C ILE A 280 13.46 -10.13 17.54
N GLU A 281 13.92 -11.07 18.38
CA GLU A 281 15.19 -10.98 19.11
C GLU A 281 16.42 -11.13 18.20
N GLN A 282 16.26 -11.75 17.03
CA GLN A 282 17.35 -11.90 16.04
C GLN A 282 17.70 -10.57 15.34
N PHE A 283 16.80 -9.58 15.41
CA PHE A 283 17.11 -8.25 14.93
C PHE A 283 17.78 -7.47 16.08
N PRO A 284 19.07 -7.14 15.96
CA PRO A 284 19.78 -6.43 17.02
C PRO A 284 19.09 -5.09 17.26
N THR A 285 18.34 -5.01 18.34
CA THR A 285 17.98 -3.72 18.92
C THR A 285 19.30 -3.09 19.34
N ARG A 286 19.93 -2.31 18.45
CA ARG A 286 20.99 -1.40 18.87
C ARG A 286 20.38 -0.57 19.99
N LYS A 287 20.83 -0.83 21.22
CA LYS A 287 20.62 0.10 22.33
C LYS A 287 20.99 1.46 21.76
N VAL A 288 20.03 2.34 21.62
CA VAL A 288 20.29 3.74 21.32
C VAL A 288 21.01 4.25 22.54
N GLU A 289 22.33 4.08 22.56
CA GLU A 289 23.14 4.75 23.57
C GLU A 289 22.80 6.24 23.47
N THR A 290 22.70 6.88 24.61
CA THR A 290 22.35 8.28 24.84
C THR A 290 23.24 9.29 24.10
N GLY A 291 23.91 8.87 23.04
CA GLY A 291 24.75 9.62 22.11
C GLY A 291 24.12 9.98 20.78
N PHE A 292 22.81 9.65 20.54
CA PHE A 292 22.12 9.94 19.26
C PHE A 292 22.30 11.39 18.80
N TRP A 293 22.19 12.36 19.68
CA TRP A 293 22.42 13.77 19.36
C TRP A 293 23.87 14.11 19.03
N ARG A 294 24.86 13.37 19.56
CA ARG A 294 26.26 13.55 19.21
C ARG A 294 26.61 12.98 17.82
N GLN A 295 25.96 11.90 17.40
CA GLN A 295 26.13 11.34 16.04
C GLN A 295 25.48 12.22 14.97
N LEU A 296 24.39 12.90 15.28
CA LEU A 296 23.73 13.85 14.36
C LEU A 296 24.58 15.11 14.10
N LEU A 297 25.41 15.50 15.07
CA LEU A 297 26.29 16.67 14.99
C LEU A 297 27.68 16.35 14.41
N ASN A 298 28.12 15.09 14.42
CA ASN A 298 29.36 14.64 13.79
C ASN A 298 29.10 14.15 12.37
N ARG A 299 29.45 14.97 11.41
CA ARG A 299 29.31 14.77 9.96
C ARG A 299 30.25 13.70 9.36
N GLU A 300 30.76 12.75 10.14
CA GLU A 300 31.66 11.71 9.66
C GLU A 300 31.11 10.30 9.86
N LYS A 301 30.93 9.65 8.71
CA LYS A 301 30.62 8.24 8.44
C LYS A 301 29.15 7.84 8.48
N ASN A 302 28.60 7.83 7.28
CA ASN A 302 27.35 7.24 6.80
C ASN A 302 27.18 5.74 7.15
N ALA A 303 26.88 5.42 8.39
CA ALA A 303 26.18 4.19 8.69
C ALA A 303 24.69 4.54 8.58
N LEU A 304 24.08 4.35 7.41
CA LEU A 304 22.64 4.41 7.22
C LEU A 304 22.00 3.48 8.27
N LEU A 305 21.23 4.05 9.17
CA LEU A 305 20.45 3.28 10.13
C LEU A 305 19.39 2.52 9.31
N ASP A 306 19.44 1.20 9.31
CA ASP A 306 18.39 0.37 8.73
C ASP A 306 17.14 0.45 9.62
N ILE A 307 16.29 1.44 9.35
CA ILE A 307 15.07 1.71 10.12
C ILE A 307 14.10 0.52 10.02
N LYS A 308 14.12 -0.22 8.91
CA LYS A 308 13.27 -1.40 8.72
C LYS A 308 13.63 -2.47 9.76
N LYS A 309 14.91 -2.82 9.87
CA LYS A 309 15.38 -3.88 10.79
C LYS A 309 15.42 -3.46 12.25
N ALA A 310 15.81 -2.21 12.51
CA ALA A 310 16.03 -1.74 13.88
C ALA A 310 14.80 -1.14 14.56
N GLY A 311 13.79 -0.73 13.79
CA GLY A 311 12.62 -0.03 14.31
C GLY A 311 11.28 -0.63 13.91
N ILE A 312 11.05 -0.89 12.61
CA ILE A 312 9.73 -1.30 12.12
C ILE A 312 9.47 -2.78 12.39
N PHE A 313 10.43 -3.65 12.06
CA PHE A 313 10.25 -5.10 12.17
C PHE A 313 9.85 -5.59 13.59
N PRO A 314 10.48 -5.10 14.69
CA PRO A 314 10.08 -5.48 16.05
C PRO A 314 8.68 -5.01 16.46
N ILE A 315 8.10 -4.04 15.75
CA ILE A 315 6.77 -3.48 16.08
C ILE A 315 5.66 -4.24 15.35
N VAL A 316 5.98 -4.81 14.17
CA VAL A 316 5.01 -5.39 13.26
C VAL A 316 4.85 -6.90 13.47
N HIS A 317 5.86 -7.57 13.95
CA HIS A 317 5.91 -9.00 14.23
C HIS A 317 6.00 -9.28 15.72
#